data_8f1334cd37723a82aca19b61b12c4464
#
_entry.id   8f1334cd37723a82aca19b61b12c4464
#
_cell.length_a   1.000
_cell.length_b   1.000
_cell.length_c   1.000
_cell.angle_alpha   90.00
_cell.angle_beta   90.00
_cell.angle_gamma   90.00
#
_symmetry.space_group_name_H-M   'P 1'
#
loop_
_entity.id
_entity.type
_entity.pdbx_description
1 polymer ?
#
loop_
_entity_poly.entity_id
_entity_poly.type
_entity_poly.pdbx_seq_one_letter_code
_entity_poly.pdbx_strand_id
1 'polypeptide(L)'
;MNPRIENLRGYILRKEHHVLRRTPARLGLDNLNIGFAAAGMPPVRRSAEMLAALMRAEEPVILPGEKIVFTRTVTEVPEIFTPQEWDGIKASHYIHERGTVCNISPDYETTIRLGLDARKAEIASRLADDSLDQEQRIFLGSVALCIEAVQELTGRYAAHAREAGQADTAQVLEAVRTRGARSLREALQLLRILHFAIWEAGNYHNTLGRFDQYMY
;
A
#
# COMPACT_ATOMS: atom_id res chain seq x y z
N MET A 1 30.70 -3.32 11.31
CA MET A 1 29.40 -3.14 10.61
C MET A 1 29.60 -2.10 9.50
N ASN A 2 28.86 -2.20 8.39
CA ASN A 2 28.96 -1.19 7.33
C ASN A 2 28.47 0.17 7.84
N PRO A 3 29.26 1.28 7.74
CA PRO A 3 28.90 2.59 8.29
C PRO A 3 27.55 3.10 7.81
N ARG A 4 27.18 2.83 6.55
CA ARG A 4 25.87 3.18 6.00
C ARG A 4 24.73 2.51 6.77
N ILE A 5 24.88 1.22 7.07
CA ILE A 5 23.85 0.45 7.79
C ILE A 5 23.78 0.93 9.24
N GLU A 6 24.90 1.25 9.85
CA GLU A 6 24.96 1.77 11.22
C GLU A 6 24.26 3.13 11.34
N ASN A 7 24.54 4.04 10.41
CA ASN A 7 23.89 5.35 10.35
C ASN A 7 22.37 5.23 10.14
N LEU A 8 21.94 4.40 9.19
CA LEU A 8 20.52 4.17 8.91
C LEU A 8 19.80 3.55 10.12
N ARG A 9 20.43 2.55 10.76
CA ARG A 9 19.93 1.94 12.00
C ARG A 9 19.78 2.99 13.10
N GLY A 10 20.79 3.82 13.31
CA GLY A 10 20.77 4.91 14.30
C GLY A 10 19.63 5.90 14.03
N TYR A 11 19.46 6.31 12.79
CA TYR A 11 18.38 7.20 12.37
C TYR A 11 16.98 6.62 12.67
N ILE A 12 16.77 5.34 12.36
CA ILE A 12 15.51 4.64 12.62
C ILE A 12 15.28 4.45 14.13
N LEU A 13 16.27 3.97 14.87
CA LEU A 13 16.12 3.70 16.31
C LEU A 13 15.89 4.96 17.13
N ARG A 14 16.50 6.09 16.76
CA ARG A 14 16.22 7.40 17.35
C ARG A 14 14.92 8.03 16.90
N LYS A 15 14.19 7.37 16.00
CA LYS A 15 12.90 7.85 15.45
C LYS A 15 12.99 9.23 14.76
N GLU A 16 14.14 9.59 14.22
CA GLU A 16 14.36 10.90 13.57
C GLU A 16 13.41 11.09 12.37
N HIS A 17 13.06 10.00 11.66
CA HIS A 17 12.08 10.02 10.58
C HIS A 17 10.65 10.37 11.03
N HIS A 18 10.34 10.35 12.34
CA HIS A 18 9.00 10.67 12.84
C HIS A 18 8.62 12.14 12.62
N VAL A 19 9.58 13.04 12.43
CA VAL A 19 9.31 14.45 12.09
C VAL A 19 8.58 14.61 10.75
N LEU A 20 8.66 13.59 9.87
CA LEU A 20 8.02 13.57 8.57
C LEU A 20 6.54 13.14 8.64
N ARG A 21 6.08 12.68 9.80
CA ARG A 21 4.74 12.13 9.97
C ARG A 21 3.67 13.22 10.06
N ARG A 22 2.56 12.95 9.39
CA ARG A 22 1.38 13.83 9.36
C ARG A 22 0.14 13.04 9.73
N THR A 23 -0.77 13.66 10.48
CA THR A 23 -2.06 13.03 10.84
C THR A 23 -3.06 13.15 9.70
N PRO A 24 -4.04 12.21 9.56
CA PRO A 24 -5.12 12.30 8.59
C PRO A 24 -5.89 13.61 8.64
N ALA A 25 -6.14 14.17 9.82
CA ALA A 25 -6.81 15.45 9.97
C ALA A 25 -6.09 16.62 9.27
N ARG A 26 -4.76 16.64 9.33
CA ARG A 26 -3.95 17.65 8.61
C ARG A 26 -3.99 17.48 7.09
N LEU A 27 -4.43 16.33 6.62
CA LEU A 27 -4.48 15.94 5.22
C LEU A 27 -5.92 15.94 4.68
N GLY A 28 -6.92 16.29 5.52
CA GLY A 28 -8.33 16.27 5.14
C GLY A 28 -8.91 14.87 4.96
N LEU A 29 -8.31 13.86 5.60
CA LEU A 29 -8.71 12.45 5.49
C LEU A 29 -9.56 11.96 6.67
N ASP A 30 -9.82 12.78 7.66
CA ASP A 30 -10.53 12.45 8.91
C ASP A 30 -12.03 12.23 8.75
N ASN A 31 -12.62 12.68 7.63
CA ASN A 31 -14.06 12.61 7.36
C ASN A 31 -14.42 11.70 6.17
N LEU A 32 -13.53 10.80 5.76
CA LEU A 32 -13.79 9.89 4.64
C LEU A 32 -15.05 9.03 4.86
N ASN A 33 -15.25 8.54 6.09
CA ASN A 33 -16.37 7.71 6.47
C ASN A 33 -17.73 8.43 6.25
N ILE A 34 -17.81 9.72 6.53
CA ILE A 34 -19.03 10.52 6.33
C ILE A 34 -19.37 10.59 4.83
N GLY A 35 -18.39 10.89 4.00
CA GLY A 35 -18.56 10.93 2.54
C GLY A 35 -18.96 9.56 1.97
N PHE A 36 -18.33 8.49 2.45
CA PHE A 36 -18.62 7.12 2.02
C PHE A 36 -20.03 6.68 2.41
N ALA A 37 -20.46 7.00 3.63
CA ALA A 37 -21.81 6.70 4.09
C ALA A 37 -22.87 7.47 3.28
N ALA A 38 -22.65 8.77 3.07
CA ALA A 38 -23.55 9.61 2.28
C ALA A 38 -23.71 9.13 0.83
N ALA A 39 -22.64 8.56 0.26
CA ALA A 39 -22.62 7.97 -1.08
C ALA A 39 -23.18 6.53 -1.14
N GLY A 40 -23.55 5.92 -0.02
CA GLY A 40 -23.97 4.51 0.04
C GLY A 40 -22.88 3.56 -0.46
N MET A 41 -21.61 3.92 -0.29
CA MET A 41 -20.50 3.19 -0.87
C MET A 41 -20.31 1.82 -0.19
N PRO A 42 -20.16 0.71 -0.97
CA PRO A 42 -19.93 -0.61 -0.41
C PRO A 42 -18.60 -0.71 0.35
N PRO A 43 -18.50 -1.54 1.41
CA PRO A 43 -17.31 -1.64 2.28
C PRO A 43 -16.00 -1.90 1.52
N VAL A 44 -15.99 -2.82 0.55
CA VAL A 44 -14.80 -3.13 -0.24
C VAL A 44 -14.31 -1.91 -1.05
N ARG A 45 -15.25 -1.12 -1.57
CA ARG A 45 -14.91 0.11 -2.31
C ARG A 45 -14.38 1.18 -1.37
N ARG A 46 -14.95 1.33 -0.16
CA ARG A 46 -14.43 2.27 0.86
C ARG A 46 -12.99 1.97 1.23
N SER A 47 -12.66 0.68 1.42
CA SER A 47 -11.27 0.26 1.71
C SER A 47 -10.30 0.64 0.59
N ALA A 48 -10.71 0.47 -0.67
CA ALA A 48 -9.89 0.83 -1.82
C ALA A 48 -9.73 2.36 -1.96
N GLU A 49 -10.80 3.13 -1.78
CA GLU A 49 -10.75 4.60 -1.82
C GLU A 49 -9.92 5.18 -0.67
N MET A 50 -10.03 4.60 0.53
CA MET A 50 -9.19 4.97 1.66
C MET A 50 -7.71 4.72 1.35
N LEU A 51 -7.36 3.52 0.84
CA LEU A 51 -5.98 3.22 0.46
C LEU A 51 -5.49 4.18 -0.62
N ALA A 52 -6.28 4.46 -1.64
CA ALA A 52 -5.93 5.40 -2.69
C ALA A 52 -5.72 6.82 -2.15
N ALA A 53 -6.55 7.26 -1.19
CA ALA A 53 -6.39 8.55 -0.53
C ALA A 53 -5.10 8.61 0.30
N LEU A 54 -4.77 7.55 1.05
CA LEU A 54 -3.52 7.43 1.80
C LEU A 54 -2.31 7.45 0.85
N MET A 55 -2.32 6.66 -0.23
CA MET A 55 -1.23 6.64 -1.21
C MET A 55 -1.00 8.03 -1.84
N ARG A 56 -2.06 8.79 -2.13
CA ARG A 56 -1.93 10.18 -2.64
C ARG A 56 -1.38 11.13 -1.59
N ALA A 57 -1.75 10.93 -0.33
CA ALA A 57 -1.31 11.77 0.79
C ALA A 57 0.12 11.49 1.23
N GLU A 58 0.64 10.28 1.00
CA GLU A 58 2.02 9.93 1.31
C GLU A 58 3.00 10.81 0.54
N GLU A 59 4.04 11.30 1.22
CA GLU A 59 5.14 12.03 0.59
C GLU A 59 6.33 11.11 0.36
N PRO A 60 6.92 11.11 -0.85
CA PRO A 60 8.14 10.38 -1.11
C PRO A 60 9.27 10.88 -0.20
N VAL A 61 9.79 9.97 0.60
CA VAL A 61 10.95 10.21 1.48
C VAL A 61 11.94 9.09 1.29
N ILE A 62 13.19 9.44 1.04
CA ILE A 62 14.32 8.51 0.96
C ILE A 62 15.27 8.86 2.09
N LEU A 63 15.42 7.93 3.04
CA LEU A 63 16.29 8.13 4.19
C LEU A 63 17.77 8.09 3.78
N PRO A 64 18.66 8.78 4.53
CA PRO A 64 20.08 8.79 4.20
C PRO A 64 20.68 7.38 4.10
N GLY A 65 21.17 7.02 2.93
CA GLY A 65 21.77 5.70 2.66
C GLY A 65 20.77 4.56 2.43
N GLU A 66 19.47 4.84 2.37
CA GLU A 66 18.45 3.85 2.06
C GLU A 66 18.57 3.37 0.60
N LYS A 67 18.42 2.06 0.38
CA LYS A 67 18.47 1.44 -0.95
C LYS A 67 17.18 0.74 -1.34
N ILE A 68 16.41 0.32 -0.36
CA ILE A 68 15.04 -0.18 -0.52
C ILE A 68 14.17 0.85 0.18
N VAL A 69 13.43 1.60 -0.60
CA VAL A 69 12.75 2.81 -0.14
C VAL A 69 11.27 2.54 0.20
N PHE A 70 10.54 3.51 0.61
CA PHE A 70 9.14 3.57 1.08
C PHE A 70 9.05 3.73 2.60
N THR A 71 9.16 4.97 3.03
CA THR A 71 8.97 5.39 4.43
C THR A 71 7.57 5.96 4.61
N ARG A 72 6.86 5.50 5.65
CA ARG A 72 5.52 5.97 5.98
C ARG A 72 5.55 7.39 6.54
N THR A 73 4.74 8.27 5.99
CA THR A 73 4.58 9.67 6.43
C THR A 73 3.18 9.99 6.98
N VAL A 74 2.17 9.16 6.70
CA VAL A 74 0.84 9.27 7.32
C VAL A 74 0.76 8.37 8.56
N THR A 75 0.36 8.93 9.72
CA THR A 75 0.51 8.22 11.02
C THR A 75 -0.60 7.25 11.34
N GLU A 76 -1.80 7.48 10.83
CA GLU A 76 -3.01 6.79 11.24
C GLU A 76 -3.81 6.35 10.01
N VAL A 77 -4.59 5.30 10.18
CA VAL A 77 -5.53 4.81 9.17
C VAL A 77 -6.87 5.51 9.40
N PRO A 78 -7.43 6.22 8.42
CA PRO A 78 -8.73 6.84 8.54
C PRO A 78 -9.85 5.82 8.74
N GLU A 79 -10.87 6.18 9.50
CA GLU A 79 -12.08 5.36 9.63
C GLU A 79 -12.86 5.35 8.31
N ILE A 80 -13.37 4.18 7.93
CA ILE A 80 -14.18 4.02 6.72
C ILE A 80 -15.67 3.83 7.02
N PHE A 81 -16.02 3.64 8.29
CA PHE A 81 -17.39 3.52 8.77
C PHE A 81 -17.68 4.61 9.79
N THR A 82 -18.88 5.12 9.78
CA THR A 82 -19.38 6.03 10.82
C THR A 82 -19.58 5.28 12.14
N PRO A 83 -19.64 5.97 13.30
CA PRO A 83 -19.94 5.34 14.58
C PRO A 83 -21.24 4.52 14.55
N GLN A 84 -22.29 5.03 13.88
CA GLN A 84 -23.58 4.34 13.75
C GLN A 84 -23.47 3.05 12.95
N GLU A 85 -22.71 3.06 11.85
CA GLU A 85 -22.45 1.87 11.06
C GLU A 85 -21.66 0.83 11.87
N TRP A 86 -20.66 1.27 12.66
CA TRP A 86 -19.91 0.40 13.56
C TRP A 86 -20.80 -0.27 14.62
N ASP A 87 -21.75 0.48 15.20
CA ASP A 87 -22.68 -0.08 16.17
C ASP A 87 -23.56 -1.15 15.52
N GLY A 88 -24.03 -0.95 14.29
CA GLY A 88 -24.75 -1.94 13.51
C GLY A 88 -23.91 -3.20 13.18
N ILE A 89 -22.66 -3.01 12.77
CA ILE A 89 -21.72 -4.12 12.49
C ILE A 89 -21.47 -4.96 13.75
N LYS A 90 -21.22 -4.31 14.89
CA LYS A 90 -21.00 -5.00 16.16
C LYS A 90 -22.24 -5.75 16.64
N ALA A 91 -23.43 -5.20 16.43
CA ALA A 91 -24.68 -5.84 16.81
C ALA A 91 -24.97 -7.10 15.97
N SER A 92 -24.56 -7.11 14.69
CA SER A 92 -24.78 -8.22 13.76
C SER A 92 -23.64 -9.25 13.73
N HIS A 93 -22.45 -8.87 14.17
CA HIS A 93 -21.25 -9.70 14.14
C HIS A 93 -20.51 -9.66 15.47
N TYR A 94 -19.94 -10.76 15.91
CA TYR A 94 -19.10 -10.84 17.12
C TYR A 94 -17.70 -10.24 16.85
N ILE A 95 -17.66 -8.94 16.48
CA ILE A 95 -16.41 -8.24 16.22
C ILE A 95 -15.93 -7.57 17.50
N HIS A 96 -14.74 -7.95 17.94
CA HIS A 96 -14.12 -7.41 19.15
C HIS A 96 -13.26 -6.17 18.87
N GLU A 97 -12.71 -6.06 17.67
CA GLU A 97 -11.79 -5.00 17.29
C GLU A 97 -12.30 -4.24 16.07
N ARG A 98 -12.00 -2.94 16.05
CA ARG A 98 -12.18 -2.12 14.85
C ARG A 98 -10.95 -2.27 13.97
N GLY A 99 -11.16 -2.43 12.69
CA GLY A 99 -10.09 -2.37 11.73
C GLY A 99 -10.00 -3.57 10.80
N THR A 100 -8.90 -3.62 10.09
CA THR A 100 -8.64 -4.58 9.03
C THR A 100 -8.23 -5.93 9.60
N VAL A 101 -8.57 -7.00 8.89
CA VAL A 101 -8.10 -8.36 9.23
C VAL A 101 -6.58 -8.39 9.23
N CYS A 102 -6.02 -8.87 10.33
CA CYS A 102 -4.58 -9.07 10.54
C CYS A 102 -4.20 -10.55 10.46
N ASN A 103 -2.92 -10.86 10.63
CA ASN A 103 -2.36 -12.22 10.60
C ASN A 103 -2.55 -12.92 9.25
N ILE A 104 -2.26 -12.21 8.17
CA ILE A 104 -2.33 -12.74 6.82
C ILE A 104 -0.94 -13.06 6.25
N SER A 105 -0.91 -14.01 5.32
CA SER A 105 0.26 -14.30 4.48
C SER A 105 -0.12 -14.01 3.03
N PRO A 106 0.18 -12.81 2.52
CA PRO A 106 -0.16 -12.45 1.15
C PRO A 106 0.65 -13.25 0.13
N ASP A 107 0.07 -13.49 -1.04
CA ASP A 107 0.80 -14.04 -2.19
C ASP A 107 1.66 -12.95 -2.85
N TYR A 108 2.81 -12.70 -2.25
CA TYR A 108 3.81 -11.79 -2.83
C TYR A 108 4.44 -12.35 -4.10
N GLU A 109 4.65 -13.68 -4.16
CA GLU A 109 5.38 -14.35 -5.23
C GLU A 109 4.79 -14.02 -6.60
N THR A 110 3.51 -14.23 -6.76
CA THR A 110 2.83 -14.01 -8.05
C THR A 110 3.03 -12.58 -8.54
N THR A 111 2.84 -11.59 -7.66
CA THR A 111 2.99 -10.18 -8.05
C THR A 111 4.45 -9.79 -8.27
N ILE A 112 5.39 -10.32 -7.48
CA ILE A 112 6.83 -10.08 -7.68
C ILE A 112 7.30 -10.61 -9.02
N ARG A 113 6.81 -11.78 -9.44
CA ARG A 113 7.18 -12.41 -10.71
C ARG A 113 6.53 -11.77 -11.92
N LEU A 114 5.25 -11.42 -11.83
CA LEU A 114 4.47 -10.93 -12.96
C LEU A 114 4.46 -9.40 -13.09
N GLY A 115 4.47 -8.69 -11.97
CA GLY A 115 4.36 -7.24 -11.90
C GLY A 115 2.93 -6.72 -11.84
N LEU A 116 2.80 -5.44 -11.53
CA LEU A 116 1.50 -4.79 -11.30
C LEU A 116 0.68 -4.63 -12.57
N ASP A 117 1.31 -4.38 -13.73
CA ASP A 117 0.58 -4.27 -15.00
C ASP A 117 -0.02 -5.59 -15.45
N ALA A 118 0.67 -6.72 -15.21
CA ALA A 118 0.11 -8.04 -15.49
C ALA A 118 -1.13 -8.32 -14.60
N ARG A 119 -1.10 -7.92 -13.34
CA ARG A 119 -2.26 -8.03 -12.43
C ARG A 119 -3.43 -7.15 -12.90
N LYS A 120 -3.16 -5.94 -13.37
CA LYS A 120 -4.20 -5.07 -13.98
C LYS A 120 -4.78 -5.68 -15.25
N ALA A 121 -3.94 -6.24 -16.10
CA ALA A 121 -4.40 -6.90 -17.33
C ALA A 121 -5.30 -8.10 -17.03
N GLU A 122 -4.98 -8.90 -16.01
CA GLU A 122 -5.84 -9.99 -15.52
C GLU A 122 -7.20 -9.46 -15.05
N ILE A 123 -7.22 -8.39 -14.26
CA ILE A 123 -8.44 -7.75 -13.79
C ILE A 123 -9.27 -7.24 -14.98
N ALA A 124 -8.65 -6.55 -15.94
CA ALA A 124 -9.32 -6.02 -17.12
C ALA A 124 -9.96 -7.16 -17.95
N SER A 125 -9.23 -8.26 -18.12
CA SER A 125 -9.74 -9.45 -18.81
C SER A 125 -10.95 -10.05 -18.11
N ARG A 126 -10.93 -10.13 -16.76
CA ARG A 126 -12.09 -10.62 -15.99
C ARG A 126 -13.28 -9.67 -16.06
N LEU A 127 -13.05 -8.36 -16.01
CA LEU A 127 -14.12 -7.35 -16.11
C LEU A 127 -14.84 -7.35 -17.45
N ALA A 128 -14.21 -7.90 -18.50
CA ALA A 128 -14.83 -8.10 -19.82
C ALA A 128 -15.84 -9.27 -19.85
N ASP A 129 -15.91 -10.08 -18.79
CA ASP A 129 -16.88 -11.16 -18.66
C ASP A 129 -18.26 -10.60 -18.27
N ASP A 130 -19.25 -10.77 -19.15
CA ASP A 130 -20.62 -10.31 -18.94
C ASP A 130 -21.37 -11.09 -17.85
N SER A 131 -20.88 -12.26 -17.47
CA SER A 131 -21.50 -13.10 -16.43
C SER A 131 -21.24 -12.59 -15.00
N LEU A 132 -20.32 -11.63 -14.82
CA LEU A 132 -20.02 -11.07 -13.50
C LEU A 132 -21.22 -10.31 -12.94
N ASP A 133 -21.54 -10.57 -11.67
CA ASP A 133 -22.47 -9.77 -10.90
C ASP A 133 -21.89 -8.41 -10.48
N GLN A 134 -22.74 -7.58 -9.89
CA GLN A 134 -22.34 -6.23 -9.48
C GLN A 134 -21.27 -6.25 -8.36
N GLU A 135 -21.36 -7.18 -7.42
CA GLU A 135 -20.42 -7.27 -6.30
C GLU A 135 -19.02 -7.67 -6.80
N GLN A 136 -18.94 -8.64 -7.69
CA GLN A 136 -17.70 -9.06 -8.34
C GLN A 136 -17.05 -7.91 -9.15
N ARG A 137 -17.86 -7.13 -9.88
CA ARG A 137 -17.37 -5.96 -10.62
C ARG A 137 -16.84 -4.88 -9.69
N ILE A 138 -17.55 -4.61 -8.58
CA ILE A 138 -17.08 -3.65 -7.57
C ILE A 138 -15.77 -4.12 -6.94
N PHE A 139 -15.65 -5.40 -6.61
CA PHE A 139 -14.43 -5.97 -6.05
C PHE A 139 -13.25 -5.80 -7.02
N LEU A 140 -13.39 -6.26 -8.26
CA LEU A 140 -12.32 -6.16 -9.26
C LEU A 140 -11.92 -4.72 -9.55
N GLY A 141 -12.89 -3.80 -9.68
CA GLY A 141 -12.62 -2.38 -9.84
C GLY A 141 -11.94 -1.75 -8.62
N SER A 142 -12.23 -2.24 -7.41
CA SER A 142 -11.57 -1.81 -6.18
C SER A 142 -10.12 -2.28 -6.13
N VAL A 143 -9.82 -3.50 -6.55
CA VAL A 143 -8.45 -4.02 -6.65
C VAL A 143 -7.65 -3.22 -7.69
N ALA A 144 -8.24 -2.93 -8.85
CA ALA A 144 -7.60 -2.10 -9.88
C ALA A 144 -7.22 -0.72 -9.34
N LEU A 145 -8.13 -0.06 -8.61
CA LEU A 145 -7.87 1.22 -7.96
C LEU A 145 -6.71 1.16 -6.98
N CYS A 146 -6.62 0.11 -6.17
CA CYS A 146 -5.51 -0.09 -5.24
C CYS A 146 -4.17 -0.20 -5.99
N ILE A 147 -4.11 -0.97 -7.06
CA ILE A 147 -2.90 -1.13 -7.88
C ILE A 147 -2.50 0.22 -8.50
N GLU A 148 -3.44 0.97 -9.04
CA GLU A 148 -3.17 2.29 -9.63
C GLU A 148 -2.61 3.28 -8.62
N ALA A 149 -3.18 3.32 -7.42
CA ALA A 149 -2.69 4.18 -6.34
C ALA A 149 -1.26 3.82 -5.91
N VAL A 150 -0.93 2.53 -5.84
CA VAL A 150 0.43 2.05 -5.54
C VAL A 150 1.39 2.41 -6.66
N GLN A 151 0.99 2.27 -7.92
CA GLN A 151 1.80 2.66 -9.08
C GLN A 151 2.04 4.17 -9.13
N GLU A 152 1.03 4.98 -8.79
CA GLU A 152 1.16 6.43 -8.71
C GLU A 152 2.19 6.85 -7.64
N LEU A 153 2.09 6.33 -6.42
CA LEU A 153 3.05 6.62 -5.36
C LEU A 153 4.45 6.15 -5.75
N THR A 154 4.58 4.96 -6.36
CA THR A 154 5.87 4.45 -6.83
C THR A 154 6.50 5.37 -7.88
N GLY A 155 5.70 5.92 -8.78
CA GLY A 155 6.14 6.92 -9.75
C GLY A 155 6.64 8.21 -9.11
N ARG A 156 5.95 8.70 -8.07
CA ARG A 156 6.40 9.88 -7.30
C ARG A 156 7.71 9.61 -6.55
N TYR A 157 7.88 8.42 -5.97
CA TYR A 157 9.17 8.01 -5.40
C TYR A 157 10.28 7.94 -6.44
N ALA A 158 10.00 7.45 -7.65
CA ALA A 158 10.98 7.42 -8.73
C ALA A 158 11.41 8.83 -9.18
N ALA A 159 10.46 9.76 -9.29
CA ALA A 159 10.73 11.15 -9.59
C ALA A 159 11.60 11.80 -8.49
N HIS A 160 11.21 11.64 -7.24
CA HIS A 160 11.97 12.15 -6.09
C HIS A 160 13.40 11.58 -6.02
N ALA A 161 13.57 10.27 -6.26
CA ALA A 161 14.90 9.65 -6.34
C ALA A 161 15.77 10.25 -7.44
N ARG A 162 15.18 10.56 -8.60
CA ARG A 162 15.87 11.19 -9.73
C ARG A 162 16.32 12.60 -9.39
N GLU A 163 15.45 13.41 -8.78
CA GLU A 163 15.76 14.77 -8.32
C GLU A 163 16.86 14.79 -7.26
N ALA A 164 16.87 13.77 -6.38
CA ALA A 164 17.90 13.58 -5.37
C ALA A 164 19.22 12.98 -5.92
N GLY A 165 19.37 12.82 -7.24
CA GLY A 165 20.57 12.25 -7.88
C GLY A 165 20.76 10.74 -7.66
N GLN A 166 19.72 10.03 -7.23
CA GLN A 166 19.74 8.57 -6.94
C GLN A 166 19.25 7.78 -8.18
N ALA A 167 19.96 7.88 -9.28
CA ALA A 167 19.57 7.32 -10.58
C ALA A 167 19.26 5.81 -10.51
N ASP A 168 20.09 5.03 -9.82
CA ASP A 168 19.87 3.58 -9.66
C ASP A 168 18.57 3.25 -8.92
N THR A 169 18.23 4.02 -7.89
CA THR A 169 16.98 3.84 -7.14
C THR A 169 15.78 4.23 -8.00
N ALA A 170 15.87 5.32 -8.73
CA ALA A 170 14.85 5.75 -9.66
C ALA A 170 14.59 4.69 -10.74
N GLN A 171 15.65 4.11 -11.31
CA GLN A 171 15.53 3.06 -12.33
C GLN A 171 14.84 1.80 -11.78
N VAL A 172 15.19 1.36 -10.57
CA VAL A 172 14.53 0.22 -9.92
C VAL A 172 13.05 0.49 -9.71
N LEU A 173 12.69 1.67 -9.19
CA LEU A 173 11.30 2.06 -8.93
C LEU A 173 10.48 2.12 -10.23
N GLU A 174 11.00 2.73 -11.29
CA GLU A 174 10.32 2.75 -12.61
C GLU A 174 10.10 1.34 -13.16
N ALA A 175 11.07 0.45 -12.99
CA ALA A 175 10.97 -0.93 -13.44
C ALA A 175 9.87 -1.70 -12.70
N VAL A 176 9.89 -1.68 -11.36
CA VAL A 176 8.94 -2.46 -10.52
C VAL A 176 7.56 -1.83 -10.43
N ARG A 177 7.43 -0.58 -10.83
CA ARG A 177 6.14 0.11 -10.93
C ARG A 177 5.17 -0.61 -11.89
N THR A 178 5.70 -1.26 -12.92
CA THR A 178 4.90 -1.86 -13.99
C THR A 178 5.11 -3.35 -14.11
N ARG A 179 6.35 -3.80 -14.28
CA ARG A 179 6.71 -5.19 -14.56
C ARG A 179 7.20 -5.96 -13.32
N GLY A 180 7.26 -7.27 -13.45
CA GLY A 180 7.87 -8.13 -12.45
C GLY A 180 9.37 -7.90 -12.27
N ALA A 181 9.88 -8.31 -11.13
CA ALA A 181 11.28 -8.17 -10.77
C ALA A 181 12.20 -9.05 -11.64
N ARG A 182 13.37 -8.52 -11.99
CA ARG A 182 14.43 -9.23 -12.75
C ARG A 182 15.75 -9.31 -12.00
N SER A 183 15.78 -8.79 -10.78
CA SER A 183 16.93 -8.88 -9.88
C SER A 183 16.47 -8.95 -8.44
N LEU A 184 17.32 -9.44 -7.54
CA LEU A 184 17.04 -9.47 -6.10
C LEU A 184 16.69 -8.07 -5.56
N ARG A 185 17.38 -7.01 -6.04
CA ARG A 185 17.08 -5.64 -5.61
C ARG A 185 15.69 -5.19 -6.04
N GLU A 186 15.29 -5.50 -7.26
CA GLU A 186 13.93 -5.22 -7.74
C GLU A 186 12.88 -6.02 -6.95
N ALA A 187 13.14 -7.31 -6.68
CA ALA A 187 12.24 -8.15 -5.90
C ALA A 187 12.05 -7.61 -4.48
N LEU A 188 13.13 -7.24 -3.79
CA LEU A 188 13.08 -6.63 -2.47
C LEU A 188 12.34 -5.28 -2.47
N GLN A 189 12.55 -4.46 -3.49
CA GLN A 189 11.84 -3.18 -3.62
C GLN A 189 10.35 -3.40 -3.88
N LEU A 190 9.97 -4.32 -4.76
CA LEU A 190 8.56 -4.62 -5.02
C LEU A 190 7.89 -5.25 -3.80
N LEU A 191 8.56 -6.17 -3.11
CA LEU A 191 8.08 -6.69 -1.82
C LEU A 191 7.83 -5.56 -0.82
N ARG A 192 8.77 -4.61 -0.70
CA ARG A 192 8.62 -3.47 0.20
C ARG A 192 7.41 -2.61 -0.17
N ILE A 193 7.18 -2.36 -1.45
CA ILE A 193 6.03 -1.60 -1.95
C ILE A 193 4.72 -2.32 -1.58
N LEU A 194 4.61 -3.62 -1.86
CA LEU A 194 3.42 -4.41 -1.56
C LEU A 194 3.15 -4.46 -0.05
N HIS A 195 4.18 -4.75 0.74
CA HIS A 195 4.08 -4.76 2.20
C HIS A 195 3.68 -3.38 2.76
N PHE A 196 4.23 -2.31 2.19
CA PHE A 196 3.86 -0.93 2.56
C PHE A 196 2.37 -0.67 2.31
N ALA A 197 1.85 -1.03 1.13
CA ALA A 197 0.45 -0.83 0.79
C ALA A 197 -0.51 -1.59 1.74
N ILE A 198 -0.18 -2.85 2.06
CA ILE A 198 -0.95 -3.66 2.99
C ILE A 198 -0.91 -3.05 4.40
N TRP A 199 0.25 -2.59 4.84
CA TRP A 199 0.43 -1.96 6.15
C TRP A 199 -0.27 -0.60 6.24
N GLU A 200 -0.25 0.20 5.18
CA GLU A 200 -1.00 1.47 5.10
C GLU A 200 -2.51 1.27 5.25
N ALA A 201 -3.04 0.16 4.74
CA ALA A 201 -4.44 -0.22 4.92
C ALA A 201 -4.79 -0.70 6.35
N GLY A 202 -3.82 -0.71 7.28
CA GLY A 202 -4.03 -1.09 8.68
C GLY A 202 -3.73 -2.56 9.01
N ASN A 203 -3.19 -3.32 8.08
CA ASN A 203 -2.83 -4.74 8.33
C ASN A 203 -1.45 -4.83 9.00
N TYR A 204 -1.41 -4.94 10.32
CA TYR A 204 -0.17 -4.90 11.09
C TYR A 204 0.62 -6.21 11.09
N HIS A 205 -0.06 -7.36 11.09
CA HIS A 205 0.55 -8.66 11.26
C HIS A 205 0.63 -9.40 9.91
N ASN A 206 1.46 -8.90 9.00
CA ASN A 206 1.69 -9.54 7.72
C ASN A 206 2.96 -10.36 7.77
N THR A 207 2.87 -11.64 7.45
CA THR A 207 4.06 -12.49 7.29
C THR A 207 4.67 -12.28 5.90
N LEU A 208 5.96 -12.56 5.78
CA LEU A 208 6.63 -12.57 4.47
C LEU A 208 6.40 -13.89 3.70
N GLY A 209 5.67 -14.84 4.32
CA GLY A 209 5.42 -16.13 3.70
C GLY A 209 6.71 -16.91 3.43
N ARG A 210 6.80 -17.47 2.25
CA ARG A 210 7.95 -18.28 1.78
C ARG A 210 9.04 -17.41 1.15
N PHE A 211 9.45 -16.37 1.88
CA PHE A 211 10.39 -15.34 1.42
C PHE A 211 11.68 -15.92 0.82
N ASP A 212 12.26 -16.91 1.49
CA ASP A 212 13.46 -17.61 1.06
C ASP A 212 13.29 -18.31 -0.29
N GLN A 213 12.08 -18.67 -0.68
CA GLN A 213 11.81 -19.42 -1.91
C GLN A 213 11.53 -18.50 -3.11
N TYR A 214 10.73 -17.46 -2.93
CA TYR A 214 10.36 -16.60 -4.05
C TYR A 214 11.34 -15.45 -4.33
N MET A 215 12.36 -15.28 -3.48
CA MET A 215 13.46 -14.34 -3.71
C MET A 215 14.63 -14.96 -4.50
N TYR A 216 14.53 -16.22 -4.87
CA TYR A 216 15.57 -16.95 -5.59
C TYR A 216 15.59 -16.62 -7.07
#